data_d5ff15aaabcce776247c1aac3a4d0154
#
_entry.id   d5ff15aaabcce776247c1aac3a4d0154
#
_cell.length_a   1.000
_cell.length_b   1.000
_cell.length_c   1.000
_cell.angle_alpha   90.00
_cell.angle_beta   90.00
_cell.angle_gamma   90.00
#
_symmetry.space_group_name_H-M   'P 1'
#
loop_
_entity.id
_entity.type
_entity.pdbx_description
1 polymer ?
#
loop_
_entity_poly.entity_id
_entity_poly.type
_entity_poly.pdbx_seq_one_letter_code
_entity_poly.pdbx_strand_id
1 'polypeptide(L)'
;MAKSNFENAKRFLAGGGAADGGRSRQFRLVFPPPFWFNFAMKSRQSHLQRSTKETRIFLRLNLDGRGRSKIKTGIPFFDHMLTLFAKHATMDLDLRCAGDLAVDAHHTVEDCGIALGQAVAAALGDKRGVRRYGHGFDPRNPFTGEAYVPMDECLARCVVDFSGRPFLVWRGLDKFSQKKISGAEKKQDASSTFRFGLAREFFQGFANEARCNLHLELLYGDEPHHIVEALFKAFARAVDAASRHDPRIAGQLPSTKGKL
;
A
#
# COMPACT_ATOMS: atom_id res chain seq x y z
N MET A 1 21.37 17.08 34.78
CA MET A 1 21.88 15.89 35.46
C MET A 1 22.29 14.85 34.45
N ALA A 2 23.36 15.04 33.67
CA ALA A 2 23.87 14.09 32.68
C ALA A 2 25.39 14.23 32.44
N LYS A 3 26.18 14.48 33.49
CA LYS A 3 27.65 14.55 33.41
C LYS A 3 28.37 13.64 34.41
N SER A 4 27.66 12.79 35.17
CA SER A 4 28.31 11.96 36.23
C SER A 4 28.61 10.51 35.86
N ASN A 5 28.17 10.02 34.70
CA ASN A 5 28.35 8.61 34.33
C ASN A 5 29.54 8.33 33.41
N PHE A 6 30.32 9.33 33.01
CA PHE A 6 31.46 9.13 32.10
C PHE A 6 32.82 9.04 32.83
N GLU A 7 32.89 9.40 34.10
CA GLU A 7 34.15 9.35 34.86
C GLU A 7 34.38 8.03 35.64
N ASN A 8 33.33 7.25 35.88
CA ASN A 8 33.51 5.93 36.58
C ASN A 8 34.02 4.82 35.67
N ALA A 9 34.06 4.98 34.38
CA ALA A 9 34.61 3.99 33.46
C ALA A 9 36.15 4.05 33.29
N LYS A 10 36.78 5.16 33.68
CA LYS A 10 38.25 5.34 33.57
C LYS A 10 39.06 4.89 34.78
N ARG A 11 38.44 4.53 35.90
CA ARG A 11 39.12 4.10 37.10
C ARG A 11 39.36 2.58 37.22
N PHE A 12 38.87 1.78 36.29
CA PHE A 12 39.01 0.32 36.30
C PHE A 12 40.15 -0.20 35.44
N LEU A 13 40.96 0.64 34.81
CA LEU A 13 42.03 0.25 33.88
C LEU A 13 43.42 0.71 34.31
N ALA A 14 43.59 1.14 35.56
CA ALA A 14 44.92 1.53 36.07
C ALA A 14 45.19 0.85 37.43
N GLY A 15 45.54 -0.44 37.39
CA GLY A 15 46.07 -1.19 38.52
C GLY A 15 47.09 -2.16 37.99
N GLY A 16 48.36 -1.70 37.90
CA GLY A 16 49.45 -2.53 37.50
C GLY A 16 49.92 -3.42 38.65
N GLY A 17 50.24 -4.67 38.37
CA GLY A 17 50.92 -5.62 39.25
C GLY A 17 51.70 -6.60 38.40
N ALA A 18 52.99 -6.73 38.67
CA ALA A 18 53.99 -7.40 37.88
C ALA A 18 53.93 -8.92 37.95
N ALA A 19 54.32 -9.55 36.86
CA ALA A 19 55.08 -10.80 36.67
C ALA A 19 54.60 -12.10 37.34
N ASP A 20 54.06 -13.00 36.54
CA ASP A 20 54.55 -14.39 36.54
C ASP A 20 54.27 -15.08 35.21
N GLY A 21 55.21 -15.87 34.74
CA GLY A 21 55.25 -16.49 33.42
C GLY A 21 54.29 -17.67 33.29
N GLY A 22 53.09 -17.34 32.76
CA GLY A 22 52.03 -18.31 32.47
C GLY A 22 51.46 -18.12 31.07
N ARG A 23 51.52 -19.16 30.24
CA ARG A 23 51.02 -19.22 28.88
C ARG A 23 49.66 -18.54 28.75
N SER A 24 49.61 -17.42 28.03
CA SER A 24 48.38 -16.71 27.68
C SER A 24 47.50 -17.59 26.78
N ARG A 25 46.48 -18.20 27.38
CA ARG A 25 45.37 -18.74 26.58
C ARG A 25 44.62 -17.57 25.99
N GLN A 26 44.86 -17.26 24.72
CA GLN A 26 44.02 -16.38 23.98
C GLN A 26 42.62 -17.00 23.89
N PHE A 27 41.69 -16.51 24.70
CA PHE A 27 40.27 -16.77 24.48
C PHE A 27 39.84 -16.07 23.19
N ARG A 28 39.87 -16.82 22.10
CA ARG A 28 39.24 -16.40 20.84
C ARG A 28 37.74 -16.48 21.09
N LEU A 29 37.08 -15.33 21.32
CA LEU A 29 35.64 -15.22 21.26
C LEU A 29 35.20 -15.57 19.83
N VAL A 30 34.83 -16.82 19.62
CA VAL A 30 34.20 -17.28 18.41
C VAL A 30 32.74 -16.83 18.53
N PHE A 31 32.42 -15.66 17.98
CA PHE A 31 31.05 -15.31 17.76
C PHE A 31 30.48 -16.29 16.72
N PRO A 32 29.35 -16.98 17.01
CA PRO A 32 28.69 -17.75 15.97
C PRO A 32 28.34 -16.79 14.85
N PRO A 33 28.44 -17.21 13.56
CA PRO A 33 28.03 -16.37 12.49
C PRO A 33 26.56 -15.95 12.72
N PRO A 34 26.18 -14.70 12.41
CA PRO A 34 24.81 -14.27 12.57
C PRO A 34 23.91 -15.26 11.84
N PHE A 35 22.93 -15.83 12.55
CA PHE A 35 21.91 -16.69 11.98
C PHE A 35 21.09 -15.86 11.02
N TRP A 36 21.55 -15.72 9.79
CA TRP A 36 20.72 -15.27 8.67
C TRP A 36 19.77 -16.43 8.37
N PHE A 37 18.62 -16.42 9.02
CA PHE A 37 17.50 -17.19 8.51
C PHE A 37 17.17 -16.63 7.13
N ASN A 38 17.73 -17.24 6.08
CA ASN A 38 17.21 -17.12 4.73
C ASN A 38 15.82 -17.78 4.72
N PHE A 39 14.82 -17.14 5.32
CA PHE A 39 13.46 -17.35 4.90
C PHE A 39 13.40 -16.85 3.46
N ALA A 40 13.45 -17.77 2.49
CA ALA A 40 13.06 -17.46 1.14
C ALA A 40 11.61 -16.95 1.21
N MET A 41 11.44 -15.62 1.31
CA MET A 41 10.11 -15.01 1.35
C MET A 41 9.44 -15.38 0.04
N LYS A 42 8.31 -16.08 0.13
CA LYS A 42 7.49 -16.41 -1.02
C LYS A 42 7.19 -15.13 -1.76
N SER A 43 7.47 -15.08 -3.05
CA SER A 43 7.24 -13.90 -3.87
C SER A 43 5.77 -13.46 -3.76
N ARG A 44 5.52 -12.22 -3.31
CA ARG A 44 4.18 -11.66 -3.14
C ARG A 44 3.70 -11.04 -4.45
N GLN A 45 3.58 -11.92 -5.46
CA GLN A 45 3.16 -11.55 -6.80
C GLN A 45 1.87 -12.28 -7.17
N SER A 46 1.07 -11.65 -8.00
CA SER A 46 -0.12 -12.24 -8.58
C SER A 46 -0.26 -11.92 -10.05
N HIS A 47 -0.87 -12.85 -10.77
CA HIS A 47 -1.22 -12.71 -12.17
C HIS A 47 -2.70 -13.05 -12.32
N LEU A 48 -3.46 -12.17 -12.93
CA LEU A 48 -4.89 -12.31 -13.12
C LEU A 48 -5.25 -12.09 -14.58
N GLN A 49 -6.13 -12.94 -15.08
CA GLN A 49 -6.88 -12.69 -16.31
C GLN A 49 -8.37 -12.82 -15.98
N ARG A 50 -9.14 -11.77 -16.25
CA ARG A 50 -10.58 -11.73 -16.02
C ARG A 50 -11.26 -11.33 -17.33
N SER A 51 -12.26 -12.10 -17.74
CA SER A 51 -13.03 -11.82 -18.96
C SER A 51 -14.52 -11.97 -18.66
N THR A 52 -15.27 -10.96 -18.99
CA THR A 52 -16.73 -10.93 -18.99
C THR A 52 -17.24 -10.64 -20.40
N LYS A 53 -18.53 -10.36 -20.56
CA LYS A 53 -19.07 -9.83 -21.82
C LYS A 53 -18.72 -8.36 -22.02
N GLU A 54 -18.38 -7.65 -20.96
CA GLU A 54 -18.19 -6.20 -20.90
C GLU A 54 -16.72 -5.80 -20.91
N THR A 55 -15.86 -6.60 -20.24
CA THR A 55 -14.43 -6.29 -20.08
C THR A 55 -13.53 -7.49 -20.26
N ARG A 56 -12.30 -7.22 -20.72
CA ARG A 56 -11.18 -8.18 -20.69
C ARG A 56 -10.00 -7.51 -20.00
N ILE A 57 -9.58 -8.07 -18.85
CA ILE A 57 -8.54 -7.52 -18.00
C ILE A 57 -7.38 -8.49 -17.91
N PHE A 58 -6.18 -7.96 -18.09
CA PHE A 58 -4.92 -8.60 -17.76
C PHE A 58 -4.23 -7.77 -16.69
N LEU A 59 -3.84 -8.41 -15.57
CA LEU A 59 -3.20 -7.74 -14.46
C LEU A 59 -2.02 -8.57 -13.93
N ARG A 60 -0.89 -7.89 -13.69
CA ARG A 60 0.23 -8.40 -12.90
C ARG A 60 0.53 -7.43 -11.78
N LEU A 61 0.63 -7.93 -10.57
CA LEU A 61 0.94 -7.16 -9.37
C LEU A 61 2.15 -7.76 -8.67
N ASN A 62 3.05 -6.90 -8.21
CA ASN A 62 4.10 -7.26 -7.27
C ASN A 62 4.03 -6.30 -6.07
N LEU A 63 3.66 -6.82 -4.88
CA LEU A 63 3.57 -6.04 -3.65
C LEU A 63 4.94 -5.54 -3.18
N ASP A 64 6.03 -6.27 -3.50
CA ASP A 64 7.41 -5.93 -3.16
C ASP A 64 8.12 -5.24 -4.34
N GLY A 65 7.40 -4.38 -5.05
CA GLY A 65 7.85 -3.67 -6.23
C GLY A 65 8.68 -2.42 -5.93
N ARG A 66 8.79 -1.56 -6.95
CA ARG A 66 9.49 -0.28 -6.90
C ARG A 66 8.65 0.88 -7.45
N GLY A 67 7.33 0.68 -7.59
CA GLY A 67 6.40 1.67 -8.13
C GLY A 67 6.45 1.78 -9.65
N ARG A 68 6.83 0.72 -10.37
CA ARG A 68 6.79 0.68 -11.84
C ARG A 68 5.39 0.34 -12.30
N SER A 69 4.91 1.02 -13.33
CA SER A 69 3.57 0.78 -13.87
C SER A 69 3.55 0.69 -15.38
N LYS A 70 2.61 -0.11 -15.90
CA LYS A 70 2.19 -0.15 -17.30
C LYS A 70 0.67 -0.24 -17.31
N ILE A 71 0.01 0.91 -17.48
CA ILE A 71 -1.44 1.01 -17.36
C ILE A 71 -2.05 1.36 -18.71
N LYS A 72 -3.13 0.66 -19.10
CA LYS A 72 -3.91 0.97 -20.30
C LYS A 72 -5.35 0.49 -20.11
N THR A 73 -6.25 1.40 -19.76
CA THR A 73 -7.69 1.14 -19.61
C THR A 73 -8.53 1.77 -20.71
N GLY A 74 -7.95 2.73 -21.45
CA GLY A 74 -8.69 3.55 -22.41
C GLY A 74 -9.32 4.80 -21.80
N ILE A 75 -9.15 5.03 -20.49
CA ILE A 75 -9.64 6.20 -19.77
C ILE A 75 -8.42 6.95 -19.20
N PRO A 76 -7.91 8.00 -19.86
CA PRO A 76 -6.63 8.63 -19.53
C PRO A 76 -6.53 9.10 -18.07
N PHE A 77 -7.58 9.69 -17.52
CA PHE A 77 -7.61 10.11 -16.12
C PHE A 77 -7.47 8.90 -15.16
N PHE A 78 -8.17 7.81 -15.45
CA PHE A 78 -8.09 6.60 -14.63
C PHE A 78 -6.73 5.90 -14.78
N ASP A 79 -6.12 5.89 -15.97
CA ASP A 79 -4.76 5.41 -16.18
C ASP A 79 -3.76 6.18 -15.31
N HIS A 80 -3.95 7.51 -15.19
CA HIS A 80 -3.16 8.34 -14.30
C HIS A 80 -3.37 7.97 -12.81
N MET A 81 -4.61 7.75 -12.37
CA MET A 81 -4.90 7.34 -10.98
C MET A 81 -4.26 6.00 -10.60
N LEU A 82 -4.32 5.02 -11.49
CA LEU A 82 -3.67 3.71 -11.28
C LEU A 82 -2.14 3.80 -11.30
N THR A 83 -1.58 4.71 -12.11
CA THR A 83 -0.14 5.02 -12.12
C THR A 83 0.29 5.63 -10.77
N LEU A 84 -0.50 6.56 -10.24
CA LEU A 84 -0.26 7.13 -8.90
C LEU A 84 -0.36 6.05 -7.81
N PHE A 85 -1.36 5.17 -7.90
CA PHE A 85 -1.46 4.04 -6.98
C PHE A 85 -0.18 3.20 -6.97
N ALA A 86 0.29 2.72 -8.12
CA ALA A 86 1.51 1.93 -8.21
C ALA A 86 2.72 2.66 -7.63
N LYS A 87 2.87 3.94 -7.97
CA LYS A 87 4.00 4.78 -7.53
C LYS A 87 4.01 4.99 -6.02
N HIS A 88 2.87 5.38 -5.45
CA HIS A 88 2.76 5.73 -4.03
C HIS A 88 2.63 4.51 -3.11
N ALA A 89 2.16 3.37 -3.63
CA ALA A 89 2.20 2.09 -2.94
C ALA A 89 3.57 1.39 -3.05
N THR A 90 4.49 1.90 -3.89
CA THR A 90 5.78 1.26 -4.18
C THR A 90 5.61 -0.16 -4.73
N MET A 91 4.47 -0.45 -5.37
CA MET A 91 4.14 -1.74 -5.99
C MET A 91 4.40 -1.68 -7.49
N ASP A 92 4.78 -2.82 -8.12
CA ASP A 92 4.82 -2.87 -9.58
C ASP A 92 3.46 -3.36 -10.09
N LEU A 93 2.86 -2.64 -11.06
CA LEU A 93 1.54 -2.92 -11.62
C LEU A 93 1.56 -2.86 -13.16
N ASP A 94 1.26 -3.96 -13.83
CA ASP A 94 0.91 -4.00 -15.27
C ASP A 94 -0.58 -4.32 -15.36
N LEU A 95 -1.41 -3.36 -15.79
CA LEU A 95 -2.85 -3.52 -15.91
C LEU A 95 -3.31 -3.05 -17.29
N ARG A 96 -3.99 -3.94 -18.00
CA ARG A 96 -4.62 -3.63 -19.29
C ARG A 96 -6.07 -4.06 -19.22
N CYS A 97 -6.95 -3.17 -19.61
CA CYS A 97 -8.38 -3.41 -19.72
C CYS A 97 -8.85 -3.02 -21.12
N ALA A 98 -9.58 -3.92 -21.76
CA ALA A 98 -10.38 -3.61 -22.93
C ALA A 98 -11.85 -3.75 -22.50
N GLY A 99 -12.50 -2.60 -22.23
CA GLY A 99 -13.90 -2.53 -21.82
C GLY A 99 -14.80 -1.96 -22.94
N ASP A 100 -16.08 -2.04 -22.70
CA ASP A 100 -17.16 -1.57 -23.57
C ASP A 100 -17.39 -0.05 -23.45
N LEU A 101 -16.32 0.74 -23.60
CA LEU A 101 -16.34 2.21 -23.44
C LEU A 101 -17.36 2.90 -24.35
N ALA A 102 -17.83 2.24 -25.40
CA ALA A 102 -18.95 2.76 -26.22
C ALA A 102 -20.27 2.87 -25.44
N VAL A 103 -20.43 2.08 -24.35
CA VAL A 103 -21.54 2.20 -23.41
C VAL A 103 -21.25 3.35 -22.44
N ASP A 104 -20.27 3.15 -21.56
CA ASP A 104 -19.69 4.18 -20.71
C ASP A 104 -18.39 3.66 -20.02
N ALA A 105 -17.85 4.43 -19.06
CA ALA A 105 -16.64 4.05 -18.33
C ALA A 105 -16.91 3.14 -17.10
N HIS A 106 -18.17 2.88 -16.73
CA HIS A 106 -18.55 2.23 -15.47
C HIS A 106 -17.93 0.83 -15.34
N HIS A 107 -18.26 -0.06 -16.28
CA HIS A 107 -17.80 -1.45 -16.24
C HIS A 107 -16.27 -1.56 -16.22
N THR A 108 -15.59 -0.70 -17.00
CA THR A 108 -14.12 -0.66 -17.04
C THR A 108 -13.53 -0.28 -15.68
N VAL A 109 -14.05 0.73 -15.01
CA VAL A 109 -13.52 1.24 -13.74
C VAL A 109 -13.82 0.28 -12.59
N GLU A 110 -15.07 -0.22 -12.49
CA GLU A 110 -15.48 -1.18 -11.47
C GLU A 110 -14.68 -2.49 -11.59
N ASP A 111 -14.63 -3.08 -12.78
CA ASP A 111 -13.95 -4.35 -13.03
C ASP A 111 -12.43 -4.26 -12.80
N CYS A 112 -11.81 -3.11 -13.06
CA CYS A 112 -10.41 -2.89 -12.67
C CYS A 112 -10.25 -2.85 -11.14
N GLY A 113 -11.20 -2.30 -10.40
CA GLY A 113 -11.23 -2.34 -8.94
C GLY A 113 -11.34 -3.77 -8.42
N ILE A 114 -12.27 -4.55 -8.96
CA ILE A 114 -12.45 -5.99 -8.70
C ILE A 114 -11.13 -6.75 -8.96
N ALA A 115 -10.56 -6.58 -10.15
CA ALA A 115 -9.33 -7.28 -10.54
C ALA A 115 -8.14 -6.92 -9.64
N LEU A 116 -7.99 -5.64 -9.27
CA LEU A 116 -6.91 -5.21 -8.37
C LEU A 116 -7.12 -5.78 -6.95
N GLY A 117 -8.36 -5.79 -6.46
CA GLY A 117 -8.70 -6.41 -5.17
C GLY A 117 -8.36 -7.89 -5.11
N GLN A 118 -8.73 -8.66 -6.15
CA GLN A 118 -8.39 -10.08 -6.30
C GLN A 118 -6.88 -10.29 -6.35
N ALA A 119 -6.17 -9.46 -7.10
CA ALA A 119 -4.72 -9.55 -7.23
C ALA A 119 -4.01 -9.27 -5.89
N VAL A 120 -4.46 -8.28 -5.14
CA VAL A 120 -3.92 -7.98 -3.80
C VAL A 120 -4.21 -9.12 -2.82
N ALA A 121 -5.43 -9.65 -2.80
CA ALA A 121 -5.79 -10.79 -1.95
C ALA A 121 -4.92 -12.02 -2.26
N ALA A 122 -4.73 -12.35 -3.55
CA ALA A 122 -3.90 -13.46 -3.99
C ALA A 122 -2.42 -13.27 -3.60
N ALA A 123 -1.87 -12.06 -3.75
CA ALA A 123 -0.49 -11.74 -3.41
C ALA A 123 -0.23 -11.70 -1.90
N LEU A 124 -1.21 -11.32 -1.08
CA LEU A 124 -1.15 -11.38 0.38
C LEU A 124 -1.19 -12.82 0.93
N GLY A 125 -1.78 -13.75 0.18
CA GLY A 125 -1.92 -15.14 0.58
C GLY A 125 -2.65 -15.31 1.91
N ASP A 126 -2.07 -16.08 2.83
CA ASP A 126 -2.63 -16.36 4.15
C ASP A 126 -2.46 -15.21 5.16
N LYS A 127 -1.86 -14.10 4.74
CA LYS A 127 -1.62 -12.87 5.54
C LYS A 127 -0.75 -13.06 6.78
N ARG A 128 0.02 -14.17 6.89
CA ARG A 128 0.95 -14.37 8.01
C ARG A 128 2.10 -13.38 7.94
N GLY A 129 2.41 -12.76 9.07
CA GLY A 129 3.45 -11.75 9.18
C GLY A 129 3.09 -10.39 8.54
N VAL A 130 1.89 -10.22 8.00
CA VAL A 130 1.42 -8.95 7.42
C VAL A 130 0.96 -8.02 8.53
N ARG A 131 1.24 -6.73 8.41
CA ARG A 131 0.78 -5.71 9.37
C ARG A 131 -0.73 -5.64 9.51
N ARG A 132 -1.46 -5.93 8.44
CA ARG A 132 -2.92 -5.97 8.36
C ARG A 132 -3.57 -4.57 8.33
N TYR A 133 -3.16 -3.66 9.22
CA TYR A 133 -3.69 -2.29 9.30
C TYR A 133 -2.74 -1.31 8.61
N GLY A 134 -3.27 -0.43 7.78
CA GLY A 134 -2.52 0.60 7.12
C GLY A 134 -3.25 1.93 7.08
N HIS A 135 -2.53 2.97 7.41
CA HIS A 135 -3.00 4.36 7.40
C HIS A 135 -1.99 5.33 6.75
N GLY A 136 -1.09 4.80 5.93
CA GLY A 136 -0.09 5.61 5.21
C GLY A 136 1.09 6.11 6.03
N PHE A 137 1.23 5.70 7.29
CA PHE A 137 2.39 6.04 8.11
C PHE A 137 3.61 5.19 7.72
N ASP A 138 4.74 5.82 7.38
CA ASP A 138 6.03 5.15 7.23
C ASP A 138 6.89 5.41 8.46
N PRO A 139 7.14 4.40 9.32
CA PRO A 139 7.95 4.57 10.54
C PRO A 139 9.41 4.93 10.24
N ARG A 140 9.88 4.74 8.99
CA ARG A 140 11.23 5.14 8.54
C ARG A 140 11.33 6.62 8.21
N ASN A 141 10.19 7.28 8.00
CA ASN A 141 10.11 8.70 7.78
C ASN A 141 8.94 9.28 8.60
N PRO A 142 9.18 9.60 9.88
CA PRO A 142 8.14 10.12 10.78
C PRO A 142 7.57 11.47 10.36
N PHE A 143 8.20 12.15 9.40
CA PHE A 143 7.76 13.45 8.89
C PHE A 143 6.81 13.34 7.69
N THR A 144 6.63 12.15 7.10
CA THR A 144 5.74 11.93 5.94
C THR A 144 4.59 11.00 6.27
N GLY A 145 4.23 10.90 7.53
CA GLY A 145 3.65 9.69 8.07
C GLY A 145 2.20 9.72 8.22
N GLU A 146 1.25 10.33 7.78
CA GLU A 146 -0.13 10.08 8.15
C GLU A 146 -1.02 9.66 6.97
N ALA A 147 -2.11 9.01 7.33
CA ALA A 147 -3.21 8.65 6.46
C ALA A 147 -3.85 9.86 5.73
N TYR A 148 -3.32 11.02 5.96
CA TYR A 148 -3.77 12.27 5.41
C TYR A 148 -2.89 12.63 4.23
N VAL A 149 -3.48 12.77 3.05
CA VAL A 149 -2.77 13.18 1.84
C VAL A 149 -3.36 14.50 1.35
N PRO A 150 -2.58 15.58 1.37
CA PRO A 150 -2.98 16.83 0.78
C PRO A 150 -2.79 16.80 -0.73
N MET A 151 -3.66 17.49 -1.46
CA MET A 151 -3.53 17.85 -2.86
C MET A 151 -4.07 19.25 -3.04
N ASP A 152 -3.17 20.22 -3.13
CA ASP A 152 -3.47 21.65 -3.12
C ASP A 152 -4.46 22.02 -1.99
N GLU A 153 -5.69 22.43 -2.31
CA GLU A 153 -6.72 22.81 -1.33
C GLU A 153 -7.43 21.63 -0.67
N CYS A 154 -7.17 20.39 -1.15
CA CYS A 154 -7.85 19.19 -0.68
C CYS A 154 -7.05 18.46 0.38
N LEU A 155 -7.75 17.85 1.34
CA LEU A 155 -7.17 16.88 2.27
C LEU A 155 -8.04 15.62 2.35
N ALA A 156 -7.47 14.48 1.96
CA ALA A 156 -8.12 13.18 2.03
C ALA A 156 -7.45 12.25 3.04
N ARG A 157 -8.23 11.33 3.60
CA ARG A 157 -7.77 10.26 4.50
C ARG A 157 -8.19 8.89 3.97
N CYS A 158 -7.28 7.91 4.09
CA CYS A 158 -7.57 6.51 3.85
C CYS A 158 -7.05 5.63 5.00
N VAL A 159 -7.88 4.69 5.44
CA VAL A 159 -7.50 3.63 6.39
C VAL A 159 -7.95 2.29 5.84
N VAL A 160 -7.08 1.28 5.91
CA VAL A 160 -7.34 -0.08 5.43
C VAL A 160 -7.12 -1.10 6.56
N ASP A 161 -8.00 -2.10 6.65
CA ASP A 161 -7.83 -3.32 7.44
C ASP A 161 -8.09 -4.56 6.56
N PHE A 162 -7.06 -5.35 6.29
CA PHE A 162 -7.19 -6.63 5.56
C PHE A 162 -7.83 -7.72 6.44
N SER A 163 -9.01 -7.42 6.97
CA SER A 163 -9.75 -8.19 7.98
C SER A 163 -10.39 -9.49 7.48
N GLY A 164 -10.39 -9.73 6.17
CA GLY A 164 -11.19 -10.80 5.56
C GLY A 164 -12.70 -10.48 5.41
N ARG A 165 -13.14 -9.30 5.80
CA ARG A 165 -14.54 -8.83 5.73
C ARG A 165 -14.61 -7.58 4.88
N PRO A 166 -15.31 -7.61 3.73
CA PRO A 166 -15.45 -6.44 2.87
C PRO A 166 -16.34 -5.37 3.50
N PHE A 167 -15.88 -4.13 3.49
CA PHE A 167 -16.69 -2.97 3.85
C PHE A 167 -16.06 -1.68 3.33
N LEU A 168 -16.84 -0.85 2.65
CA LEU A 168 -16.41 0.49 2.20
C LEU A 168 -17.11 1.56 3.02
N VAL A 169 -16.34 2.47 3.63
CA VAL A 169 -16.82 3.76 4.14
C VAL A 169 -16.41 4.84 3.15
N TRP A 170 -17.40 5.59 2.67
CA TRP A 170 -17.26 6.66 1.69
C TRP A 170 -17.85 7.93 2.28
N ARG A 171 -17.02 8.80 2.88
CA ARG A 171 -17.48 9.90 3.72
C ARG A 171 -17.10 11.27 3.17
N GLY A 172 -18.09 12.19 3.16
CA GLY A 172 -17.88 13.57 2.69
C GLY A 172 -17.78 13.73 1.18
N LEU A 173 -18.06 12.68 0.41
CA LEU A 173 -17.75 12.57 -1.01
C LEU A 173 -18.99 12.52 -1.92
N ASP A 174 -20.18 12.19 -1.38
CA ASP A 174 -21.38 11.94 -2.19
C ASP A 174 -21.84 13.17 -2.98
N LYS A 175 -21.61 14.37 -2.47
CA LYS A 175 -21.96 15.63 -3.14
C LYS A 175 -21.26 15.84 -4.48
N PHE A 176 -20.17 15.12 -4.75
CA PHE A 176 -19.40 15.20 -5.98
C PHE A 176 -19.76 14.13 -7.01
N SER A 177 -20.60 13.13 -6.69
CA SER A 177 -20.84 11.92 -7.50
C SER A 177 -21.13 12.20 -8.97
N GLN A 178 -21.86 13.27 -9.28
CA GLN A 178 -22.22 13.65 -10.65
C GLN A 178 -21.20 14.56 -11.32
N LYS A 179 -20.17 15.01 -10.64
CA LYS A 179 -19.15 15.88 -11.22
C LYS A 179 -18.31 15.12 -12.25
N LYS A 180 -18.16 15.72 -13.44
CA LYS A 180 -17.23 15.24 -14.47
C LYS A 180 -15.83 15.76 -14.17
N ILE A 181 -14.83 14.90 -14.34
CA ILE A 181 -13.43 15.28 -14.21
C ILE A 181 -12.89 15.39 -15.63
N SER A 182 -12.51 16.61 -16.01
CA SER A 182 -11.90 16.88 -17.31
C SER A 182 -10.42 16.57 -17.24
N GLY A 183 -9.94 15.66 -18.09
CA GLY A 183 -8.50 15.53 -18.33
C GLY A 183 -7.97 16.75 -19.11
N ALA A 184 -6.65 16.95 -19.10
CA ALA A 184 -5.99 18.07 -19.78
C ALA A 184 -6.20 18.11 -21.33
N GLU A 185 -6.71 17.04 -21.92
CA GLU A 185 -6.98 16.95 -23.35
C GLU A 185 -8.42 17.34 -23.69
N LYS A 186 -8.55 18.47 -24.42
CA LYS A 186 -9.81 19.09 -24.84
C LYS A 186 -10.67 18.26 -25.82
N LYS A 187 -10.29 17.01 -26.14
CA LYS A 187 -10.98 16.15 -27.12
C LYS A 187 -11.24 14.74 -26.56
N GLN A 188 -11.69 14.62 -25.33
CA GLN A 188 -12.15 13.31 -24.85
C GLN A 188 -13.57 13.06 -25.37
N ASP A 189 -13.76 11.88 -25.96
CA ASP A 189 -15.06 11.34 -26.27
C ASP A 189 -15.87 11.22 -24.96
N ALA A 190 -17.16 11.52 -25.02
CA ALA A 190 -18.04 11.47 -23.85
C ALA A 190 -18.04 10.10 -23.15
N SER A 191 -17.76 9.03 -23.90
CA SER A 191 -17.70 7.65 -23.42
C SER A 191 -16.49 7.35 -22.52
N SER A 192 -15.38 8.10 -22.67
CA SER A 192 -14.15 7.96 -21.84
C SER A 192 -14.06 9.00 -20.72
N THR A 193 -15.13 9.79 -20.50
CA THR A 193 -15.15 10.80 -19.45
C THR A 193 -15.24 10.15 -18.07
N PHE A 194 -14.27 10.45 -17.20
CA PHE A 194 -14.31 9.99 -15.82
C PHE A 194 -15.27 10.86 -15.00
N ARG A 195 -16.30 10.25 -14.40
CA ARG A 195 -17.16 10.89 -13.42
C ARG A 195 -16.69 10.56 -12.03
N PHE A 196 -16.79 11.50 -11.10
CA PHE A 196 -16.34 11.34 -9.71
C PHE A 196 -16.90 10.07 -9.05
N GLY A 197 -18.19 9.75 -9.28
CA GLY A 197 -18.84 8.55 -8.73
C GLY A 197 -18.16 7.24 -9.13
N LEU A 198 -17.47 7.18 -10.27
CA LEU A 198 -16.73 5.99 -10.70
C LEU A 198 -15.57 5.63 -9.75
N ALA A 199 -15.01 6.60 -9.04
CA ALA A 199 -14.02 6.33 -8.01
C ALA A 199 -14.62 5.46 -6.89
N ARG A 200 -15.88 5.69 -6.50
CA ARG A 200 -16.57 4.86 -5.51
C ARG A 200 -16.72 3.42 -5.98
N GLU A 201 -17.13 3.21 -7.24
CA GLU A 201 -17.31 1.88 -7.83
C GLU A 201 -15.97 1.10 -7.85
N PHE A 202 -14.88 1.78 -8.23
CA PHE A 202 -13.54 1.21 -8.15
C PHE A 202 -13.18 0.76 -6.72
N PHE A 203 -13.36 1.64 -5.73
CA PHE A 203 -13.01 1.33 -4.35
C PHE A 203 -13.94 0.28 -3.72
N GLN A 204 -15.22 0.24 -4.12
CA GLN A 204 -16.16 -0.79 -3.69
C GLN A 204 -15.74 -2.17 -4.24
N GLY A 205 -15.47 -2.25 -5.55
CA GLY A 205 -14.97 -3.47 -6.19
C GLY A 205 -13.68 -3.97 -5.54
N PHE A 206 -12.73 -3.05 -5.30
CA PHE A 206 -11.49 -3.37 -4.60
C PHE A 206 -11.75 -3.90 -3.17
N ALA A 207 -12.54 -3.21 -2.36
CA ALA A 207 -12.80 -3.59 -0.97
C ALA A 207 -13.47 -4.97 -0.87
N ASN A 208 -14.39 -5.25 -1.79
CA ASN A 208 -15.10 -6.52 -1.86
C ASN A 208 -14.12 -7.67 -2.12
N GLU A 209 -13.27 -7.55 -3.12
CA GLU A 209 -12.40 -8.62 -3.58
C GLU A 209 -11.10 -8.75 -2.77
N ALA A 210 -10.53 -7.65 -2.31
CA ALA A 210 -9.44 -7.67 -1.35
C ALA A 210 -9.89 -8.15 0.04
N ARG A 211 -11.20 -8.24 0.27
CA ARG A 211 -11.84 -8.62 1.54
C ARG A 211 -11.30 -7.78 2.68
N CYS A 212 -11.38 -6.46 2.52
CA CYS A 212 -10.87 -5.51 3.50
C CYS A 212 -11.94 -4.50 3.93
N ASN A 213 -11.76 -3.93 5.12
CA ASN A 213 -12.45 -2.69 5.44
C ASN A 213 -11.62 -1.55 4.87
N LEU A 214 -12.24 -0.73 4.03
CA LEU A 214 -11.63 0.42 3.38
C LEU A 214 -12.41 1.68 3.76
N HIS A 215 -11.77 2.59 4.46
CA HIS A 215 -12.35 3.86 4.87
C HIS A 215 -11.70 4.98 4.08
N LEU A 216 -12.49 5.71 3.30
CA LEU A 216 -12.10 6.87 2.52
C LEU A 216 -12.92 8.08 2.97
N GLU A 217 -12.26 9.16 3.29
CA GLU A 217 -12.87 10.38 3.79
C GLU A 217 -12.22 11.61 3.17
N LEU A 218 -13.05 12.54 2.69
CA LEU A 218 -12.64 13.90 2.40
C LEU A 218 -12.83 14.74 3.66
N LEU A 219 -11.77 15.35 4.16
CA LEU A 219 -11.83 16.26 5.29
C LEU A 219 -12.28 17.64 4.83
N TYR A 220 -11.64 18.16 3.79
CA TYR A 220 -12.00 19.40 3.10
C TYR A 220 -11.43 19.41 1.68
N GLY A 221 -11.92 20.35 0.87
CA GLY A 221 -11.58 20.54 -0.54
C GLY A 221 -12.83 20.49 -1.42
N ASP A 222 -12.75 21.05 -2.62
CA ASP A 222 -13.88 21.22 -3.51
C ASP A 222 -13.59 20.95 -5.01
N GLU A 223 -12.31 20.87 -5.41
CA GLU A 223 -11.96 20.50 -6.78
C GLU A 223 -12.01 18.97 -6.98
N PRO A 224 -12.94 18.42 -7.79
CA PRO A 224 -13.12 16.98 -7.93
C PRO A 224 -11.89 16.22 -8.41
N HIS A 225 -11.06 16.81 -9.27
CA HIS A 225 -9.82 16.20 -9.74
C HIS A 225 -8.84 16.01 -8.58
N HIS A 226 -8.59 17.08 -7.81
CA HIS A 226 -7.67 17.05 -6.66
C HIS A 226 -8.15 16.07 -5.59
N ILE A 227 -9.47 16.02 -5.35
CA ILE A 227 -10.06 15.10 -4.37
C ILE A 227 -9.79 13.65 -4.78
N VAL A 228 -10.08 13.23 -6.02
CA VAL A 228 -9.86 11.85 -6.48
C VAL A 228 -8.38 11.51 -6.43
N GLU A 229 -7.50 12.42 -6.85
CA GLU A 229 -6.06 12.21 -6.81
C GLU A 229 -5.55 12.04 -5.37
N ALA A 230 -6.00 12.88 -4.42
CA ALA A 230 -5.68 12.75 -3.01
C ALA A 230 -6.14 11.40 -2.43
N LEU A 231 -7.35 10.95 -2.80
CA LEU A 231 -7.89 9.66 -2.38
C LEU A 231 -7.05 8.49 -2.91
N PHE A 232 -6.66 8.48 -4.19
CA PHE A 232 -5.82 7.42 -4.75
C PHE A 232 -4.42 7.38 -4.14
N LYS A 233 -3.81 8.54 -3.85
CA LYS A 233 -2.53 8.62 -3.15
C LYS A 233 -2.64 8.13 -1.70
N ALA A 234 -3.69 8.53 -0.97
CA ALA A 234 -3.95 8.08 0.39
C ALA A 234 -4.20 6.55 0.43
N PHE A 235 -5.01 6.05 -0.49
CA PHE A 235 -5.28 4.62 -0.66
C PHE A 235 -3.99 3.83 -0.94
N ALA A 236 -3.16 4.29 -1.87
CA ALA A 236 -1.90 3.65 -2.20
C ALA A 236 -0.99 3.50 -0.98
N ARG A 237 -0.83 4.57 -0.20
CA ARG A 237 0.00 4.58 1.02
C ARG A 237 -0.57 3.68 2.11
N ALA A 238 -1.90 3.67 2.28
CA ALA A 238 -2.56 2.80 3.26
C ALA A 238 -2.41 1.32 2.91
N VAL A 239 -2.57 0.96 1.63
CA VAL A 239 -2.39 -0.43 1.14
C VAL A 239 -0.93 -0.87 1.27
N ASP A 240 0.05 -0.02 0.93
CA ASP A 240 1.47 -0.30 1.15
C ASP A 240 1.75 -0.58 2.62
N ALA A 241 1.34 0.31 3.52
CA ALA A 241 1.57 0.16 4.95
C ALA A 241 0.93 -1.12 5.51
N ALA A 242 -0.32 -1.42 5.13
CA ALA A 242 -1.06 -2.60 5.60
C ALA A 242 -0.49 -3.92 5.07
N SER A 243 0.04 -3.91 3.84
CA SER A 243 0.57 -5.12 3.18
C SER A 243 1.99 -5.46 3.59
N ARG A 244 2.74 -4.58 4.24
CA ARG A 244 4.13 -4.83 4.66
C ARG A 244 4.23 -5.98 5.64
N HIS A 245 5.31 -6.76 5.54
CA HIS A 245 5.69 -7.70 6.57
C HIS A 245 6.27 -6.99 7.79
N ASP A 246 5.88 -7.46 8.98
CA ASP A 246 6.49 -7.08 10.24
C ASP A 246 7.29 -8.27 10.77
N PRO A 247 8.63 -8.17 10.86
CA PRO A 247 9.47 -9.28 11.30
C PRO A 247 9.19 -9.71 12.75
N ARG A 248 8.58 -8.83 13.56
CA ARG A 248 8.21 -9.14 14.96
C ARG A 248 7.08 -10.15 15.07
N ILE A 249 6.26 -10.28 14.02
CA ILE A 249 5.12 -11.21 13.93
C ILE A 249 5.29 -12.21 12.77
N ALA A 250 6.54 -12.46 12.34
CA ALA A 250 6.83 -13.38 11.24
C ALA A 250 6.17 -14.74 11.49
N GLY A 251 5.44 -15.25 10.47
CA GLY A 251 4.72 -16.52 10.56
C GLY A 251 3.45 -16.52 11.41
N GLN A 252 3.16 -15.44 12.14
CA GLN A 252 1.93 -15.33 12.94
C GLN A 252 0.80 -14.72 12.11
N LEU A 253 -0.42 -15.17 12.36
CA LEU A 253 -1.61 -14.54 11.82
C LEU A 253 -1.98 -13.34 12.70
N PRO A 254 -2.10 -12.10 12.15
CA PRO A 254 -2.41 -10.91 12.95
C PRO A 254 -3.91 -10.86 13.31
N SER A 255 -4.39 -11.89 14.02
CA SER A 255 -5.78 -12.04 14.43
C SER A 255 -5.88 -12.89 15.68
N THR A 256 -6.55 -12.38 16.72
CA THR A 256 -6.90 -13.15 17.92
C THR A 256 -7.93 -14.25 17.68
N LYS A 257 -8.63 -14.21 16.52
CA LYS A 257 -9.61 -15.22 16.11
C LYS A 257 -9.00 -16.41 15.39
N GLY A 258 -7.68 -16.39 15.11
CA GLY A 258 -6.99 -17.44 14.37
C GLY A 258 -7.34 -17.54 12.89
N LYS A 259 -8.08 -16.56 12.33
CA LYS A 259 -8.46 -16.44 10.91
C LYS A 259 -8.62 -14.99 10.47
N LEU A 260 -8.44 -14.74 9.16
CA LEU A 260 -8.68 -13.48 8.46
C LEU A 260 -9.37 -13.75 7.13
#